data_07525b2035fed0c668eae6571cbbfe66
#
_entry.id   07525b2035fed0c668eae6571cbbfe66
#
_cell.length_a   1.000
_cell.length_b   1.000
_cell.length_c   1.000
_cell.angle_alpha   90.00
_cell.angle_beta   90.00
_cell.angle_gamma   90.00
#
_symmetry.space_group_name_H-M   'P 1'
#
loop_
_entity.id
_entity.type
_entity.pdbx_description
1 polymer ?
#
loop_
_entity_poly.entity_id
_entity_poly.type
_entity_poly.pdbx_seq_one_letter_code
_entity_poly.pdbx_strand_id
1 'polypeptide(L)'
;AQREKRQHPQQDLLLGDTVDVPLVLIAHDLSPADMLQFKQSVFAGFATDVGGKTSHTAIVARSMNIPAVVGARTASQLIRQDDWVIIDGDAGVVIVDPSPIILAEYNFKKRQGELERTRLARLRNTAAITLDGQKIELLANIEQPEDAAAALNAGVVGVGLFRSEFLFMGREAKGLSALPTEEEQFDAYKSAVLGMQGLPVTIRTVDIGADKPLDRNEKAQETHLNPALGLRAIRWSLSEPDMFITQLRAILRASSFGQIKLLVPMLCAVSEIQQTLAAIAQAKKQLDDEGIAYGVVPVGAMIEIPAAALMLPTFLKYFDFLSLGTNDLIQYTLAIDRADESV
;
A
#
# COMPACT_ATOMS: atom_id res chain seq x y z
N ALA A 1 -0.51 4.55 -51.08
CA ALA A 1 0.70 3.75 -50.86
C ALA A 1 0.29 2.53 -50.04
N GLN A 2 0.25 1.36 -50.66
CA GLN A 2 0.02 0.08 -50.03
C GLN A 2 1.23 -0.20 -49.10
N ARG A 3 1.01 -0.25 -47.78
CA ARG A 3 2.00 -0.75 -46.83
C ARG A 3 1.93 -2.28 -46.87
N GLU A 4 2.98 -2.93 -47.34
CA GLU A 4 3.20 -4.35 -47.15
C GLU A 4 3.17 -4.64 -45.65
N LYS A 5 2.26 -5.51 -45.23
CA LYS A 5 2.30 -6.14 -43.90
C LYS A 5 3.57 -6.98 -43.89
N ARG A 6 4.59 -6.55 -43.17
CA ARG A 6 5.72 -7.42 -42.81
C ARG A 6 5.16 -8.56 -41.96
N GLN A 7 5.01 -9.73 -42.56
CA GLN A 7 4.81 -10.96 -41.79
C GLN A 7 6.11 -11.22 -41.02
N HIS A 8 6.06 -11.07 -39.74
CA HIS A 8 7.19 -11.40 -38.87
C HIS A 8 7.35 -12.94 -38.85
N PRO A 9 8.56 -13.49 -39.15
CA PRO A 9 8.79 -14.95 -39.16
C PRO A 9 8.55 -15.65 -37.80
N GLN A 10 8.27 -14.89 -36.78
CA GLN A 10 8.07 -15.35 -35.40
C GLN A 10 6.63 -15.70 -35.04
N GLN A 11 5.65 -15.35 -35.91
CA GLN A 11 4.23 -15.68 -35.67
C GLN A 11 4.00 -17.20 -35.63
N ASP A 12 4.72 -17.96 -36.44
CA ASP A 12 4.54 -19.42 -36.53
C ASP A 12 5.13 -20.21 -35.34
N LEU A 13 6.02 -19.60 -34.53
CA LEU A 13 6.61 -20.22 -33.34
C LEU A 13 5.78 -20.05 -32.06
N LEU A 14 4.81 -19.12 -32.07
CA LEU A 14 3.98 -18.77 -30.93
C LEU A 14 2.50 -19.19 -31.06
N LEU A 15 2.06 -19.56 -32.26
CA LEU A 15 0.67 -19.84 -32.60
C LEU A 15 0.43 -21.33 -32.86
N GLY A 16 0.51 -22.12 -31.82
CA GLY A 16 -0.37 -23.27 -31.70
C GLY A 16 -1.71 -22.77 -31.15
N ASP A 17 -2.73 -22.75 -31.98
CA ASP A 17 -4.13 -22.39 -31.69
C ASP A 17 -4.35 -21.01 -31.02
N THR A 18 -4.92 -20.05 -31.73
CA THR A 18 -5.54 -18.78 -31.33
C THR A 18 -5.34 -18.37 -29.86
N VAL A 19 -4.10 -18.10 -29.45
CA VAL A 19 -3.78 -17.52 -28.16
C VAL A 19 -3.93 -16.00 -28.27
N ASP A 20 -4.82 -15.41 -27.47
CA ASP A 20 -4.85 -13.97 -27.25
C ASP A 20 -3.44 -13.49 -26.88
N VAL A 21 -2.79 -12.75 -27.80
CA VAL A 21 -1.45 -12.22 -27.57
C VAL A 21 -1.57 -11.14 -26.48
N PRO A 22 -0.88 -11.31 -25.34
CA PRO A 22 -0.99 -10.35 -24.26
C PRO A 22 -0.46 -8.98 -24.71
N LEU A 23 -1.27 -7.94 -24.53
CA LEU A 23 -0.90 -6.57 -24.86
C LEU A 23 -0.07 -5.96 -23.72
N VAL A 24 0.92 -5.15 -24.08
CA VAL A 24 1.68 -4.32 -23.14
C VAL A 24 1.48 -2.85 -23.46
N LEU A 25 1.47 -2.00 -22.45
CA LEU A 25 1.32 -0.56 -22.60
C LEU A 25 2.68 0.13 -22.49
N ILE A 26 3.00 0.96 -23.48
CA ILE A 26 4.18 1.82 -23.43
C ILE A 26 3.70 3.26 -23.43
N ALA A 27 4.08 4.03 -22.43
CA ALA A 27 3.65 5.41 -22.27
C ALA A 27 4.81 6.31 -21.79
N HIS A 28 4.67 7.63 -21.99
CA HIS A 28 5.61 8.58 -21.41
C HIS A 28 5.45 8.61 -19.89
N ASP A 29 4.21 8.69 -19.40
CA ASP A 29 3.83 8.63 -17.99
C ASP A 29 2.43 8.00 -17.87
N LEU A 30 2.09 7.53 -16.68
CA LEU A 30 0.78 6.99 -16.36
C LEU A 30 0.26 7.65 -15.09
N SER A 31 -0.88 8.32 -15.21
CA SER A 31 -1.55 8.90 -14.05
C SER A 31 -2.22 7.82 -13.18
N PRO A 32 -2.49 8.10 -11.90
CA PRO A 32 -3.27 7.19 -11.05
C PRO A 32 -4.63 6.82 -11.63
N ALA A 33 -5.28 7.73 -12.37
CA ALA A 33 -6.56 7.48 -13.04
C ALA A 33 -6.41 6.48 -14.18
N ASP A 34 -5.35 6.59 -14.99
CA ASP A 34 -5.03 5.65 -16.06
C ASP A 34 -4.79 4.25 -15.50
N MET A 35 -4.12 4.16 -14.34
CA MET A 35 -3.84 2.90 -13.65
C MET A 35 -5.10 2.21 -13.13
N LEU A 36 -6.13 2.95 -12.74
CA LEU A 36 -7.43 2.38 -12.35
C LEU A 36 -8.14 1.76 -13.56
N GLN A 37 -8.08 2.40 -14.73
CA GLN A 37 -8.58 1.83 -15.98
C GLN A 37 -7.76 0.60 -16.41
N PHE A 38 -6.47 0.60 -16.15
CA PHE A 38 -5.58 -0.51 -16.42
C PHE A 38 -5.98 -1.79 -15.67
N LYS A 39 -6.43 -1.68 -14.41
CA LYS A 39 -6.98 -2.80 -13.62
C LYS A 39 -8.15 -3.51 -14.31
N GLN A 40 -8.87 -2.83 -15.18
CA GLN A 40 -10.05 -3.35 -15.90
C GLN A 40 -9.72 -3.82 -17.31
N SER A 41 -8.48 -3.68 -17.76
CA SER A 41 -8.04 -3.95 -19.12
C SER A 41 -7.15 -5.21 -19.23
N VAL A 42 -6.98 -5.71 -20.45
CA VAL A 42 -6.29 -6.99 -20.77
C VAL A 42 -4.77 -6.83 -20.89
N PHE A 43 -4.18 -5.76 -20.34
CA PHE A 43 -2.74 -5.56 -20.44
C PHE A 43 -1.95 -6.46 -19.51
N ALA A 44 -0.89 -7.09 -20.05
CA ALA A 44 -0.03 -8.03 -19.31
C ALA A 44 1.19 -7.36 -18.67
N GLY A 45 1.42 -6.07 -18.93
CA GLY A 45 2.52 -5.31 -18.38
C GLY A 45 2.62 -3.92 -19.00
N PHE A 46 3.50 -3.07 -18.48
CA PHE A 46 3.73 -1.74 -19.01
C PHE A 46 5.15 -1.23 -18.82
N ALA A 47 5.54 -0.23 -19.63
CA ALA A 47 6.74 0.55 -19.39
C ALA A 47 6.46 2.05 -19.52
N THR A 48 7.12 2.87 -18.68
CA THR A 48 7.04 4.34 -18.74
C THR A 48 8.41 4.98 -18.87
N ASP A 49 8.47 6.12 -19.58
CA ASP A 49 9.72 6.86 -19.75
C ASP A 49 10.17 7.52 -18.45
N VAL A 50 9.23 8.01 -17.67
CA VAL A 50 9.45 8.66 -16.37
C VAL A 50 8.99 7.79 -15.21
N GLY A 51 9.43 8.15 -14.01
CA GLY A 51 9.07 7.45 -12.78
C GLY A 51 10.25 6.71 -12.16
N GLY A 52 10.20 6.54 -10.85
CA GLY A 52 11.17 5.79 -10.05
C GLY A 52 10.54 4.59 -9.36
N LYS A 53 11.36 3.79 -8.68
CA LYS A 53 10.91 2.58 -7.94
C LYS A 53 9.86 2.87 -6.87
N THR A 54 9.80 4.10 -6.40
CA THR A 54 8.87 4.59 -5.36
C THR A 54 7.69 5.37 -5.93
N SER A 55 7.61 5.53 -7.27
CA SER A 55 6.49 6.22 -7.91
C SER A 55 5.15 5.49 -7.66
N HIS A 56 4.05 6.24 -7.67
CA HIS A 56 2.71 5.66 -7.56
C HIS A 56 2.46 4.56 -8.60
N THR A 57 2.95 4.77 -9.82
CA THR A 57 2.89 3.82 -10.92
C THR A 57 3.58 2.49 -10.58
N ALA A 58 4.77 2.55 -10.00
CA ALA A 58 5.51 1.35 -9.57
C ALA A 58 4.82 0.62 -8.41
N ILE A 59 4.24 1.37 -7.45
CA ILE A 59 3.49 0.81 -6.32
C ILE A 59 2.26 0.06 -6.83
N VAL A 60 1.48 0.67 -7.72
CA VAL A 60 0.28 0.05 -8.29
C VAL A 60 0.63 -1.18 -9.12
N ALA A 61 1.70 -1.15 -9.93
CA ALA A 61 2.15 -2.32 -10.68
C ALA A 61 2.44 -3.52 -9.76
N ARG A 62 3.12 -3.27 -8.64
CA ARG A 62 3.38 -4.30 -7.63
C ARG A 62 2.09 -4.85 -7.02
N SER A 63 1.13 -3.98 -6.70
CA SER A 63 -0.18 -4.41 -6.16
C SER A 63 -0.97 -5.25 -7.15
N MET A 64 -0.82 -4.98 -8.45
CA MET A 64 -1.46 -5.73 -9.54
C MET A 64 -0.67 -7.00 -9.91
N ASN A 65 0.54 -7.17 -9.40
CA ASN A 65 1.45 -8.28 -9.70
C ASN A 65 1.69 -8.46 -11.21
N ILE A 66 1.86 -7.36 -11.94
CA ILE A 66 2.19 -7.33 -13.37
C ILE A 66 3.60 -6.79 -13.57
N PRO A 67 4.34 -7.27 -14.58
CA PRO A 67 5.65 -6.73 -14.92
C PRO A 67 5.55 -5.27 -15.34
N ALA A 68 6.41 -4.43 -14.75
CA ALA A 68 6.51 -3.02 -15.07
C ALA A 68 7.95 -2.54 -15.06
N VAL A 69 8.28 -1.67 -16.00
CA VAL A 69 9.55 -0.95 -16.05
C VAL A 69 9.25 0.54 -16.07
N VAL A 70 9.74 1.27 -15.07
CA VAL A 70 9.57 2.73 -14.97
C VAL A 70 10.92 3.42 -15.17
N GLY A 71 10.92 4.65 -15.67
CA GLY A 71 12.16 5.39 -15.92
C GLY A 71 12.94 4.90 -17.14
N ALA A 72 12.28 4.32 -18.14
CA ALA A 72 12.90 3.83 -19.37
C ALA A 72 13.38 4.96 -20.31
N ARG A 73 13.17 6.22 -19.94
CA ARG A 73 13.61 7.48 -20.58
C ARG A 73 13.03 7.74 -21.96
N THR A 74 13.15 6.82 -22.91
CA THR A 74 12.78 7.02 -24.33
C THR A 74 12.00 5.84 -24.91
N ALA A 75 11.47 4.96 -24.09
CA ALA A 75 10.74 3.77 -24.56
C ALA A 75 9.54 4.14 -25.43
N SER A 76 8.78 5.18 -25.04
CA SER A 76 7.60 5.65 -25.79
C SER A 76 7.94 6.22 -27.18
N GLN A 77 9.19 6.67 -27.38
CA GLN A 77 9.66 7.22 -28.67
C GLN A 77 10.23 6.14 -29.58
N LEU A 78 10.83 5.10 -29.01
CA LEU A 78 11.54 4.05 -29.72
C LEU A 78 10.62 2.88 -30.09
N ILE A 79 9.66 2.55 -29.26
CA ILE A 79 8.75 1.43 -29.43
C ILE A 79 7.52 1.90 -30.21
N ARG A 80 7.17 1.19 -31.27
CA ARG A 80 6.03 1.48 -32.12
C ARG A 80 4.88 0.54 -31.81
N GLN A 81 3.70 0.94 -32.22
CA GLN A 81 2.54 0.07 -32.16
C GLN A 81 2.80 -1.21 -32.95
N ASP A 82 2.38 -2.33 -32.39
CA ASP A 82 2.55 -3.69 -32.91
C ASP A 82 4.01 -4.22 -32.91
N ASP A 83 4.95 -3.51 -32.27
CA ASP A 83 6.27 -4.07 -32.03
C ASP A 83 6.18 -5.18 -30.95
N TRP A 84 6.95 -6.24 -31.15
CA TRP A 84 7.14 -7.28 -30.13
C TRP A 84 8.09 -6.79 -29.06
N VAL A 85 7.64 -6.86 -27.80
CA VAL A 85 8.44 -6.42 -26.67
C VAL A 85 8.41 -7.43 -25.54
N ILE A 86 9.51 -7.51 -24.79
CA ILE A 86 9.60 -8.20 -23.52
C ILE A 86 9.75 -7.15 -22.41
N ILE A 87 8.93 -7.25 -21.38
CA ILE A 87 9.05 -6.43 -20.17
C ILE A 87 9.51 -7.34 -19.03
N ASP A 88 10.72 -7.13 -18.55
CA ASP A 88 11.30 -7.79 -17.38
C ASP A 88 11.36 -6.78 -16.22
N GLY A 89 10.33 -6.81 -15.37
CA GLY A 89 10.22 -5.91 -14.22
C GLY A 89 11.25 -6.21 -13.12
N ASP A 90 11.76 -7.44 -13.04
CA ASP A 90 12.76 -7.83 -12.06
C ASP A 90 14.15 -7.30 -12.45
N ALA A 91 14.49 -7.40 -13.73
CA ALA A 91 15.75 -6.87 -14.27
C ALA A 91 15.68 -5.37 -14.61
N GLY A 92 14.48 -4.77 -14.68
CA GLY A 92 14.27 -3.38 -15.09
C GLY A 92 14.57 -3.16 -16.59
N VAL A 93 14.27 -4.15 -17.43
CA VAL A 93 14.66 -4.15 -18.85
C VAL A 93 13.44 -4.25 -19.75
N VAL A 94 13.47 -3.47 -20.83
CA VAL A 94 12.54 -3.59 -21.97
C VAL A 94 13.35 -3.99 -23.22
N ILE A 95 12.99 -5.11 -23.84
CA ILE A 95 13.66 -5.61 -25.03
C ILE A 95 12.68 -5.46 -26.20
N VAL A 96 13.10 -4.74 -27.24
CA VAL A 96 12.32 -4.52 -28.45
C VAL A 96 12.81 -5.46 -29.54
N ASP A 97 11.88 -6.03 -30.29
CA ASP A 97 12.14 -6.97 -31.39
C ASP A 97 13.11 -8.10 -30.99
N PRO A 98 12.77 -8.87 -29.90
CA PRO A 98 13.66 -9.89 -29.38
C PRO A 98 13.93 -11.00 -30.41
N SER A 99 15.19 -11.43 -30.51
CA SER A 99 15.53 -12.58 -31.33
C SER A 99 14.86 -13.87 -30.84
N PRO A 100 14.70 -14.90 -31.68
CA PRO A 100 14.10 -16.17 -31.27
C PRO A 100 14.80 -16.82 -30.07
N ILE A 101 16.11 -16.64 -29.93
CA ILE A 101 16.89 -17.17 -28.81
C ILE A 101 16.49 -16.45 -27.52
N ILE A 102 16.41 -15.12 -27.55
CA ILE A 102 15.99 -14.31 -26.39
C ILE A 102 14.54 -14.63 -26.00
N LEU A 103 13.64 -14.77 -26.97
CA LEU A 103 12.25 -15.18 -26.72
C LEU A 103 12.18 -16.54 -26.03
N ALA A 104 12.96 -17.52 -26.50
CA ALA A 104 13.02 -18.85 -25.89
C ALA A 104 13.51 -18.78 -24.42
N GLU A 105 14.55 -17.97 -24.16
CA GLU A 105 15.07 -17.76 -22.81
C GLU A 105 14.03 -17.14 -21.88
N TYR A 106 13.34 -16.09 -22.31
CA TYR A 106 12.31 -15.44 -21.49
C TYR A 106 11.05 -16.28 -21.31
N ASN A 107 10.68 -17.08 -22.30
CA ASN A 107 9.62 -18.09 -22.15
C ASN A 107 10.00 -19.15 -21.10
N PHE A 108 11.27 -19.57 -21.06
CA PHE A 108 11.76 -20.47 -20.05
C PHE A 108 11.74 -19.83 -18.65
N LYS A 109 12.21 -18.58 -18.50
CA LYS A 109 12.10 -17.80 -17.25
C LYS A 109 10.66 -17.68 -16.76
N LYS A 110 9.73 -17.36 -17.67
CA LYS A 110 8.30 -17.28 -17.36
C LYS A 110 7.76 -18.59 -16.79
N ARG A 111 8.05 -19.71 -17.44
CA ARG A 111 7.65 -21.05 -16.97
C ARG A 111 8.27 -21.39 -15.61
N GLN A 112 9.53 -21.07 -15.40
CA GLN A 112 10.18 -21.24 -14.09
C GLN A 112 9.48 -20.40 -13.02
N GLY A 113 9.14 -19.13 -13.29
CA GLY A 113 8.41 -18.28 -12.38
C GLY A 113 7.02 -18.83 -12.05
N GLU A 114 6.30 -19.38 -13.03
CA GLU A 114 4.99 -20.05 -12.82
C GLU A 114 5.12 -21.29 -11.94
N LEU A 115 6.14 -22.11 -12.16
CA LEU A 115 6.43 -23.29 -11.32
C LEU A 115 6.76 -22.88 -9.89
N GLU A 116 7.58 -21.84 -9.71
CA GLU A 116 7.94 -21.35 -8.38
C GLU A 116 6.72 -20.73 -7.66
N ARG A 117 5.87 -19.98 -8.35
CA ARG A 117 4.58 -19.50 -7.80
C ARG A 117 3.70 -20.66 -7.34
N THR A 118 3.62 -21.72 -8.14
CA THR A 118 2.86 -22.94 -7.79
C THR A 118 3.46 -23.64 -6.57
N ARG A 119 4.79 -23.68 -6.47
CA ARG A 119 5.51 -24.21 -5.31
C ARG A 119 5.25 -23.39 -4.07
N LEU A 120 5.36 -22.05 -4.16
CA LEU A 120 5.10 -21.14 -3.06
C LEU A 120 3.64 -21.17 -2.61
N ALA A 121 2.70 -21.34 -3.54
CA ALA A 121 1.28 -21.49 -3.19
C ALA A 121 1.02 -22.70 -2.28
N ARG A 122 1.84 -23.76 -2.33
CA ARG A 122 1.73 -24.91 -1.41
C ARG A 122 2.14 -24.56 0.02
N LEU A 123 2.98 -23.55 0.20
CA LEU A 123 3.42 -23.08 1.52
C LEU A 123 2.37 -22.24 2.25
N ARG A 124 1.33 -21.83 1.56
CA ARG A 124 0.26 -20.94 2.06
C ARG A 124 -0.34 -21.40 3.41
N ASN A 125 -0.52 -22.70 3.58
CA ASN A 125 -1.08 -23.28 4.80
C ASN A 125 0.00 -23.88 5.72
N THR A 126 1.27 -23.63 5.41
CA THR A 126 2.39 -24.13 6.21
C THR A 126 2.71 -23.09 7.28
N ALA A 127 2.75 -23.50 8.55
CA ALA A 127 3.14 -22.61 9.63
C ALA A 127 4.57 -22.08 9.42
N ALA A 128 4.76 -20.78 9.57
CA ALA A 128 6.08 -20.17 9.58
C ALA A 128 6.73 -20.44 10.95
N ILE A 129 7.75 -21.28 10.96
CA ILE A 129 8.45 -21.70 12.19
C ILE A 129 9.95 -21.46 11.98
N THR A 130 10.59 -20.80 12.92
CA THR A 130 12.04 -20.58 12.94
C THR A 130 12.79 -21.88 13.24
N LEU A 131 14.11 -21.90 13.00
CA LEU A 131 14.95 -23.10 13.24
C LEU A 131 14.97 -23.51 14.72
N ASP A 132 14.75 -22.59 15.64
CA ASP A 132 14.62 -22.85 17.09
C ASP A 132 13.19 -23.18 17.54
N GLY A 133 12.26 -23.36 16.59
CA GLY A 133 10.91 -23.83 16.84
C GLY A 133 9.89 -22.74 17.19
N GLN A 134 10.25 -21.46 17.07
CA GLN A 134 9.29 -20.37 17.33
C GLN A 134 8.32 -20.21 16.15
N LYS A 135 7.02 -20.21 16.43
CA LYS A 135 6.00 -19.90 15.44
C LYS A 135 5.91 -18.40 15.22
N ILE A 136 6.02 -17.98 13.96
CA ILE A 136 5.87 -16.57 13.55
C ILE A 136 4.49 -16.40 12.90
N GLU A 137 3.75 -15.41 13.35
CA GLU A 137 2.47 -15.03 12.76
C GLU A 137 2.71 -14.12 11.55
N LEU A 138 2.18 -14.54 10.40
CA LEU A 138 2.24 -13.75 9.17
C LEU A 138 0.94 -12.96 9.02
N LEU A 139 1.06 -11.63 9.01
CA LEU A 139 -0.05 -10.69 8.93
C LEU A 139 0.03 -9.91 7.62
N ALA A 140 -1.13 -9.56 7.06
CA ALA A 140 -1.18 -8.75 5.85
C ALA A 140 -1.06 -7.25 6.16
N ASN A 141 -0.53 -6.50 5.19
CA ASN A 141 -0.75 -5.06 5.07
C ASN A 141 -1.82 -4.84 4.02
N ILE A 142 -2.87 -4.10 4.35
CA ILE A 142 -3.95 -3.75 3.43
C ILE A 142 -4.17 -2.24 3.41
N GLU A 143 -4.69 -1.74 2.29
CA GLU A 143 -4.99 -0.32 2.08
C GLU A 143 -6.48 -0.08 1.89
N GLN A 144 -7.21 -1.08 1.41
CA GLN A 144 -8.65 -1.00 1.16
C GLN A 144 -9.36 -2.21 1.77
N PRO A 145 -10.64 -2.09 2.13
CA PRO A 145 -11.42 -3.22 2.67
C PRO A 145 -11.46 -4.43 1.73
N GLU A 146 -11.45 -4.19 0.42
CA GLU A 146 -11.47 -5.22 -0.63
C GLU A 146 -10.22 -6.11 -0.63
N ASP A 147 -9.10 -5.63 -0.08
CA ASP A 147 -7.86 -6.40 0.03
C ASP A 147 -7.98 -7.57 1.01
N ALA A 148 -8.98 -7.55 1.89
CA ALA A 148 -9.22 -8.61 2.87
C ALA A 148 -9.37 -10.00 2.22
N ALA A 149 -10.05 -10.09 1.08
CA ALA A 149 -10.21 -11.35 0.36
C ALA A 149 -8.87 -11.89 -0.16
N ALA A 150 -8.01 -11.02 -0.68
CA ALA A 150 -6.67 -11.39 -1.14
C ALA A 150 -5.78 -11.81 0.04
N ALA A 151 -5.87 -11.11 1.18
CA ALA A 151 -5.16 -11.42 2.41
C ALA A 151 -5.54 -12.83 2.93
N LEU A 152 -6.83 -13.14 3.04
CA LEU A 152 -7.30 -14.48 3.41
C LEU A 152 -6.80 -15.54 2.43
N ASN A 153 -6.88 -15.23 1.14
CA ASN A 153 -6.36 -16.09 0.10
C ASN A 153 -4.84 -16.33 0.20
N ALA A 154 -4.07 -15.44 0.75
CA ALA A 154 -2.64 -15.62 1.02
C ALA A 154 -2.35 -16.49 2.25
N GLY A 155 -3.35 -16.83 3.07
CA GLY A 155 -3.19 -17.68 4.26
C GLY A 155 -2.64 -16.94 5.48
N VAL A 156 -2.87 -15.63 5.59
CA VAL A 156 -2.47 -14.83 6.76
C VAL A 156 -3.35 -15.17 7.97
N VAL A 157 -2.83 -14.87 9.17
CA VAL A 157 -3.56 -15.06 10.44
C VAL A 157 -4.21 -13.77 10.94
N GLY A 158 -4.17 -12.70 10.15
CA GLY A 158 -4.81 -11.42 10.45
C GLY A 158 -4.23 -10.29 9.59
N VAL A 159 -4.70 -9.08 9.84
CA VAL A 159 -4.17 -7.83 9.27
C VAL A 159 -3.28 -7.17 10.32
N GLY A 160 -1.99 -7.06 10.01
CA GLY A 160 -1.00 -6.40 10.85
C GLY A 160 -1.00 -4.88 10.69
N LEU A 161 -1.44 -4.41 9.52
CA LEU A 161 -1.56 -2.98 9.23
C LEU A 161 -2.67 -2.73 8.20
N PHE A 162 -3.74 -2.08 8.62
CA PHE A 162 -4.70 -1.43 7.74
C PHE A 162 -4.38 0.07 7.70
N ARG A 163 -3.98 0.55 6.52
CA ARG A 163 -3.64 1.95 6.30
C ARG A 163 -4.90 2.75 6.04
N SER A 164 -5.28 3.62 6.98
CA SER A 164 -6.51 4.40 6.87
C SER A 164 -6.41 5.61 5.93
N GLU A 165 -5.23 5.92 5.40
CA GLU A 165 -4.94 7.10 4.59
C GLU A 165 -5.79 7.19 3.33
N PHE A 166 -6.16 6.07 2.72
CA PHE A 166 -7.00 6.05 1.51
C PHE A 166 -8.37 6.73 1.71
N LEU A 167 -8.87 6.76 2.96
CA LEU A 167 -10.12 7.45 3.29
C LEU A 167 -9.98 8.97 3.26
N PHE A 168 -8.77 9.47 3.41
CA PHE A 168 -8.45 10.91 3.49
C PHE A 168 -7.92 11.47 2.18
N MET A 169 -7.55 10.63 1.21
CA MET A 169 -6.89 11.05 -0.04
C MET A 169 -7.86 11.04 -1.22
N GLY A 170 -7.65 11.99 -2.16
CA GLY A 170 -8.38 12.05 -3.43
C GLY A 170 -9.88 12.32 -3.29
N ARG A 171 -10.30 13.00 -2.25
CA ARG A 171 -11.72 13.22 -1.93
C ARG A 171 -12.38 14.28 -2.81
N GLU A 172 -11.71 15.41 -3.04
CA GLU A 172 -12.26 16.49 -3.91
C GLU A 172 -12.51 16.00 -5.33
N ALA A 173 -11.60 15.20 -5.88
CA ALA A 173 -11.76 14.60 -7.20
C ALA A 173 -13.03 13.71 -7.31
N LYS A 174 -13.53 13.22 -6.18
CA LYS A 174 -14.77 12.44 -6.06
C LYS A 174 -15.97 13.28 -5.64
N GLY A 175 -15.83 14.60 -5.49
CA GLY A 175 -16.91 15.50 -5.04
C GLY A 175 -17.31 15.31 -3.58
N LEU A 176 -16.42 14.75 -2.75
CA LEU A 176 -16.65 14.49 -1.34
C LEU A 176 -16.11 15.65 -0.47
N SER A 177 -16.55 15.71 0.81
CA SER A 177 -15.99 16.64 1.79
C SER A 177 -14.48 16.39 2.01
N ALA A 178 -13.73 17.43 2.39
CA ALA A 178 -12.28 17.36 2.58
C ALA A 178 -11.87 16.28 3.60
N LEU A 179 -12.64 16.07 4.66
CA LEU A 179 -12.41 15.03 5.66
C LEU A 179 -13.49 13.95 5.59
N PRO A 180 -13.16 12.67 5.81
CA PRO A 180 -14.14 11.61 5.88
C PRO A 180 -14.99 11.74 7.13
N THR A 181 -16.29 11.50 6.99
CA THR A 181 -17.24 11.46 8.10
C THR A 181 -16.99 10.23 8.98
N GLU A 182 -17.56 10.22 10.19
CA GLU A 182 -17.52 9.04 11.07
C GLU A 182 -18.13 7.80 10.39
N GLU A 183 -19.23 7.99 9.67
CA GLU A 183 -19.95 6.89 9.03
C GLU A 183 -19.16 6.29 7.85
N GLU A 184 -18.56 7.11 7.01
CA GLU A 184 -17.69 6.65 5.92
C GLU A 184 -16.52 5.83 6.45
N GLN A 185 -15.89 6.28 7.55
CA GLN A 185 -14.80 5.57 8.19
C GLN A 185 -15.28 4.28 8.85
N PHE A 186 -16.39 4.33 9.57
CA PHE A 186 -16.98 3.17 10.21
C PHE A 186 -17.33 2.07 9.21
N ASP A 187 -17.97 2.41 8.10
CA ASP A 187 -18.33 1.44 7.06
C ASP A 187 -17.10 0.77 6.44
N ALA A 188 -16.03 1.54 6.20
CA ALA A 188 -14.79 1.00 5.67
C ALA A 188 -14.11 0.05 6.68
N TYR A 189 -13.98 0.44 7.95
CA TYR A 189 -13.37 -0.40 8.98
C TYR A 189 -14.19 -1.66 9.25
N LYS A 190 -15.50 -1.53 9.34
CA LYS A 190 -16.43 -2.64 9.48
C LYS A 190 -16.33 -3.62 8.31
N SER A 191 -16.26 -3.11 7.09
CA SER A 191 -16.12 -3.95 5.88
C SER A 191 -14.81 -4.75 5.92
N ALA A 192 -13.68 -4.12 6.28
CA ALA A 192 -12.41 -4.81 6.43
C ALA A 192 -12.46 -5.91 7.51
N VAL A 193 -13.05 -5.60 8.67
CA VAL A 193 -13.20 -6.55 9.79
C VAL A 193 -14.05 -7.75 9.41
N LEU A 194 -15.21 -7.52 8.81
CA LEU A 194 -16.09 -8.59 8.33
C LEU A 194 -15.42 -9.42 7.22
N GLY A 195 -14.69 -8.75 6.31
CA GLY A 195 -13.92 -9.40 5.25
C GLY A 195 -12.85 -10.36 5.79
N MET A 196 -12.30 -10.11 6.97
CA MET A 196 -11.30 -10.98 7.61
C MET A 196 -11.90 -12.18 8.39
N GLN A 197 -13.23 -12.36 8.39
CA GLN A 197 -13.91 -13.56 8.89
C GLN A 197 -13.51 -13.97 10.32
N GLY A 198 -13.39 -12.99 11.22
CA GLY A 198 -13.05 -13.21 12.63
C GLY A 198 -11.55 -13.14 12.95
N LEU A 199 -10.67 -13.05 11.96
CA LEU A 199 -9.25 -12.79 12.18
C LEU A 199 -9.02 -11.32 12.60
N PRO A 200 -8.00 -11.04 13.43
CA PRO A 200 -7.75 -9.70 13.93
C PRO A 200 -7.31 -8.72 12.85
N VAL A 201 -7.75 -7.47 12.99
CA VAL A 201 -7.40 -6.36 12.11
C VAL A 201 -6.77 -5.24 12.93
N THR A 202 -5.50 -4.92 12.67
CA THR A 202 -4.83 -3.77 13.26
C THR A 202 -5.05 -2.54 12.38
N ILE A 203 -5.79 -1.57 12.88
CA ILE A 203 -6.09 -0.31 12.18
C ILE A 203 -5.14 0.76 12.69
N ARG A 204 -4.37 1.36 11.78
CA ARG A 204 -3.52 2.51 12.10
C ARG A 204 -4.31 3.79 11.95
N THR A 205 -4.21 4.72 12.93
CA THR A 205 -4.72 6.08 12.74
C THR A 205 -3.96 6.76 11.61
N VAL A 206 -4.59 7.77 11.02
CA VAL A 206 -4.10 8.43 9.83
C VAL A 206 -2.64 8.89 9.94
N ASP A 207 -1.83 8.52 8.94
CA ASP A 207 -0.42 8.89 8.83
C ASP A 207 -0.18 9.72 7.56
N ILE A 208 -0.73 10.92 7.56
CA ILE A 208 -0.57 11.89 6.48
C ILE A 208 0.23 13.07 7.02
N GLY A 209 1.16 13.59 6.21
CA GLY A 209 1.84 14.85 6.47
C GLY A 209 1.02 16.03 5.97
N ALA A 210 1.27 17.20 6.50
CA ALA A 210 0.67 18.45 6.05
C ALA A 210 1.06 18.83 4.60
N ASP A 211 2.00 18.11 4.02
CA ASP A 211 2.52 18.22 2.65
C ASP A 211 1.70 17.45 1.61
N LYS A 212 0.95 16.44 2.04
CA LYS A 212 0.01 15.81 1.11
C LYS A 212 -1.25 16.66 1.09
N PRO A 213 -1.56 17.34 -0.04
CA PRO A 213 -2.76 18.15 -0.11
C PRO A 213 -3.94 17.22 0.17
N LEU A 214 -4.58 17.40 1.33
CA LEU A 214 -5.98 17.15 1.44
C LEU A 214 -6.61 18.18 0.51
N ASP A 215 -6.63 17.88 -0.80
CA ASP A 215 -7.34 18.67 -1.81
C ASP A 215 -7.49 20.20 -1.48
N ARG A 216 -6.51 20.79 -0.79
CA ARG A 216 -6.52 22.22 -0.48
C ARG A 216 -5.95 22.95 -1.68
N ASN A 217 -6.78 23.80 -2.27
CA ASN A 217 -6.46 24.73 -3.36
C ASN A 217 -4.96 25.13 -3.36
N GLU A 218 -4.32 25.03 -4.54
CA GLU A 218 -2.91 25.31 -4.83
C GLU A 218 -2.33 26.64 -4.28
N LYS A 219 -3.17 27.48 -3.65
CA LYS A 219 -2.78 28.78 -3.10
C LYS A 219 -2.25 28.76 -1.67
N ALA A 220 -2.25 27.63 -0.98
CA ALA A 220 -1.73 27.47 0.39
C ALA A 220 -0.53 26.51 0.47
N GLN A 221 0.26 26.42 -0.60
CA GLN A 221 1.60 25.83 -0.52
C GLN A 221 2.54 26.78 0.24
N GLU A 222 2.40 26.80 1.57
CA GLU A 222 3.60 26.93 2.37
C GLU A 222 4.38 25.64 2.14
N THR A 223 5.42 25.75 1.35
CA THR A 223 6.35 24.66 1.03
C THR A 223 6.95 24.17 2.34
N HIS A 224 6.39 23.10 2.91
CA HIS A 224 7.09 22.36 3.94
C HIS A 224 8.31 21.75 3.27
N LEU A 225 9.48 22.21 3.67
CA LEU A 225 10.77 21.87 3.08
C LEU A 225 11.07 20.36 3.13
N ASN A 226 10.42 19.63 4.03
CA ASN A 226 10.55 18.19 4.13
C ASN A 226 9.25 17.54 4.63
N PRO A 227 8.53 16.81 3.78
CA PRO A 227 7.26 16.15 4.12
C PRO A 227 7.37 15.03 5.17
N ALA A 228 8.56 14.50 5.37
CA ALA A 228 8.78 13.48 6.39
C ALA A 228 8.85 14.06 7.82
N LEU A 229 9.00 15.38 7.97
CA LEU A 229 9.16 16.06 9.25
C LEU A 229 7.97 16.97 9.57
N GLY A 230 7.86 17.41 10.82
CA GLY A 230 6.90 18.42 11.23
C GLY A 230 5.50 17.88 11.54
N LEU A 231 4.48 18.56 11.03
CA LEU A 231 3.07 18.28 11.35
C LEU A 231 2.52 17.13 10.51
N ARG A 232 2.69 15.91 11.02
CA ARG A 232 2.15 14.69 10.39
C ARG A 232 1.66 13.69 11.42
N ALA A 233 0.87 12.75 10.99
CA ALA A 233 0.37 11.62 11.76
C ALA A 233 -0.23 12.05 13.10
N ILE A 234 0.26 11.51 14.21
CA ILE A 234 -0.28 11.84 15.55
C ILE A 234 -0.20 13.33 15.87
N ARG A 235 0.83 14.05 15.41
CA ARG A 235 0.94 15.48 15.64
C ARG A 235 -0.19 16.25 14.97
N TRP A 236 -0.50 15.88 13.73
CA TRP A 236 -1.66 16.44 13.02
C TRP A 236 -2.97 16.02 13.68
N SER A 237 -3.11 14.75 14.06
CA SER A 237 -4.31 14.26 14.76
C SER A 237 -4.56 15.01 16.07
N LEU A 238 -3.51 15.31 16.84
CA LEU A 238 -3.63 16.08 18.09
C LEU A 238 -3.88 17.58 17.87
N SER A 239 -3.48 18.14 16.72
CA SER A 239 -3.79 19.53 16.35
C SER A 239 -5.22 19.68 15.79
N GLU A 240 -5.85 18.60 15.34
CA GLU A 240 -7.22 18.56 14.81
C GLU A 240 -8.08 17.58 15.64
N PRO A 241 -8.41 17.92 16.89
CA PRO A 241 -9.04 16.99 17.84
C PRO A 241 -10.37 16.41 17.34
N ASP A 242 -11.21 17.20 16.65
CA ASP A 242 -12.50 16.73 16.15
C ASP A 242 -12.31 15.65 15.07
N MET A 243 -11.37 15.82 14.18
CA MET A 243 -11.01 14.82 13.18
C MET A 243 -10.49 13.54 13.85
N PHE A 244 -9.63 13.68 14.84
CA PHE A 244 -9.06 12.54 15.56
C PHE A 244 -10.13 11.76 16.34
N ILE A 245 -10.99 12.45 17.08
CA ILE A 245 -12.12 11.83 17.79
C ILE A 245 -13.05 11.12 16.83
N THR A 246 -13.37 11.72 15.70
CA THR A 246 -14.19 11.12 14.63
C THR A 246 -13.59 9.79 14.17
N GLN A 247 -12.28 9.74 13.90
CA GLN A 247 -11.60 8.51 13.52
C GLN A 247 -11.61 7.46 14.63
N LEU A 248 -11.30 7.86 15.86
CA LEU A 248 -11.30 6.95 17.02
C LEU A 248 -12.68 6.34 17.28
N ARG A 249 -13.74 7.14 17.20
CA ARG A 249 -15.13 6.68 17.34
C ARG A 249 -15.47 5.65 16.27
N ALA A 250 -15.14 5.92 15.01
CA ALA A 250 -15.38 5.00 13.90
C ALA A 250 -14.68 3.64 14.10
N ILE A 251 -13.41 3.66 14.55
CA ILE A 251 -12.65 2.44 14.86
C ILE A 251 -13.28 1.66 16.03
N LEU A 252 -13.64 2.37 17.10
CA LEU A 252 -14.30 1.76 18.27
C LEU A 252 -15.64 1.13 17.91
N ARG A 253 -16.51 1.83 17.16
CA ARG A 253 -17.79 1.29 16.66
C ARG A 253 -17.58 0.02 15.83
N ALA A 254 -16.60 0.03 14.94
CA ALA A 254 -16.29 -1.12 14.08
C ALA A 254 -15.84 -2.35 14.89
N SER A 255 -15.28 -2.17 16.09
CA SER A 255 -14.86 -3.27 16.95
C SER A 255 -16.00 -4.13 17.49
N SER A 256 -17.26 -3.68 17.38
CA SER A 256 -18.43 -4.52 17.68
C SER A 256 -18.63 -5.65 16.67
N PHE A 257 -17.98 -5.60 15.53
CA PHE A 257 -18.13 -6.56 14.42
C PHE A 257 -16.99 -7.57 14.31
N GLY A 258 -15.94 -7.43 15.12
CA GLY A 258 -14.81 -8.37 15.18
C GLY A 258 -13.62 -7.81 15.92
N GLN A 259 -12.50 -8.52 15.85
CA GLN A 259 -11.30 -8.19 16.61
C GLN A 259 -10.53 -7.04 15.96
N ILE A 260 -10.50 -5.88 16.62
CA ILE A 260 -9.71 -4.71 16.19
C ILE A 260 -8.61 -4.45 17.20
N LYS A 261 -7.43 -4.07 16.70
CA LYS A 261 -6.34 -3.44 17.43
C LYS A 261 -6.14 -2.04 16.87
N LEU A 262 -5.97 -1.05 17.73
CA LEU A 262 -5.68 0.34 17.35
C LEU A 262 -4.17 0.57 17.38
N LEU A 263 -3.60 1.07 16.31
CA LEU A 263 -2.17 1.36 16.19
C LEU A 263 -1.96 2.87 15.96
N VAL A 264 -1.12 3.49 16.77
CA VAL A 264 -0.83 4.93 16.72
C VAL A 264 0.57 5.16 16.15
N PRO A 265 0.70 5.88 15.01
CA PRO A 265 1.98 6.17 14.39
C PRO A 265 2.69 7.38 14.99
N MET A 266 3.99 7.51 14.73
CA MET A 266 4.83 8.71 14.92
C MET A 266 4.92 9.26 16.36
N LEU A 267 4.56 8.51 17.37
CA LEU A 267 4.73 8.92 18.76
C LEU A 267 6.20 9.05 19.14
N CYS A 268 6.57 10.17 19.77
CA CYS A 268 7.95 10.39 20.20
C CYS A 268 8.12 10.96 21.62
N ALA A 269 7.02 11.34 22.27
CA ALA A 269 7.04 11.96 23.60
C ALA A 269 5.94 11.44 24.50
N VAL A 270 6.18 11.43 25.83
CA VAL A 270 5.18 11.00 26.82
C VAL A 270 3.93 11.88 26.79
N SER A 271 4.08 13.17 26.51
CA SER A 271 2.94 14.07 26.37
C SER A 271 2.01 13.70 25.21
N GLU A 272 2.56 13.24 24.08
CA GLU A 272 1.77 12.75 22.95
C GLU A 272 1.04 11.46 23.32
N ILE A 273 1.69 10.55 24.05
CA ILE A 273 1.06 9.32 24.57
C ILE A 273 -0.14 9.67 25.46
N GLN A 274 0.05 10.59 26.42
CA GLN A 274 -1.01 10.98 27.36
C GLN A 274 -2.19 11.63 26.65
N GLN A 275 -1.92 12.54 25.70
CA GLN A 275 -2.96 13.18 24.89
C GLN A 275 -3.73 12.18 24.02
N THR A 276 -3.01 11.23 23.42
CA THR A 276 -3.62 10.16 22.61
C THR A 276 -4.56 9.29 23.46
N LEU A 277 -4.09 8.85 24.63
CA LEU A 277 -4.91 8.03 25.55
C LEU A 277 -6.12 8.81 26.08
N ALA A 278 -5.96 10.11 26.34
CA ALA A 278 -7.07 10.99 26.71
C ALA A 278 -8.11 11.12 25.59
N ALA A 279 -7.67 11.26 24.33
CA ALA A 279 -8.57 11.29 23.18
C ALA A 279 -9.34 9.96 23.00
N ILE A 280 -8.67 8.82 23.19
CA ILE A 280 -9.33 7.50 23.15
C ILE A 280 -10.38 7.39 24.29
N ALA A 281 -10.05 7.83 25.49
CA ALA A 281 -10.99 7.83 26.62
C ALA A 281 -12.19 8.77 26.35
N GLN A 282 -11.96 9.92 25.74
CA GLN A 282 -13.02 10.85 25.33
C GLN A 282 -13.94 10.22 24.28
N ALA A 283 -13.40 9.58 23.25
CA ALA A 283 -14.17 8.88 22.22
C ALA A 283 -15.04 7.77 22.83
N LYS A 284 -14.49 6.97 23.72
CA LYS A 284 -15.24 5.93 24.47
C LYS A 284 -16.37 6.54 25.27
N LYS A 285 -16.07 7.60 26.04
CA LYS A 285 -17.10 8.29 26.83
C LYS A 285 -18.25 8.82 25.98
N GLN A 286 -17.96 9.41 24.82
CA GLN A 286 -19.01 9.89 23.91
C GLN A 286 -19.89 8.73 23.41
N LEU A 287 -19.30 7.60 23.05
CA LEU A 287 -20.06 6.41 22.61
C LEU A 287 -20.91 5.84 23.76
N ASP A 288 -20.38 5.81 24.98
CA ASP A 288 -21.12 5.38 26.18
C ASP A 288 -22.32 6.32 26.46
N ASP A 289 -22.10 7.63 26.40
CA ASP A 289 -23.15 8.66 26.59
C ASP A 289 -24.27 8.55 25.52
N GLU A 290 -23.93 8.11 24.32
CA GLU A 290 -24.86 7.90 23.20
C GLU A 290 -25.47 6.48 23.18
N GLY A 291 -25.01 5.57 24.05
CA GLY A 291 -25.48 4.17 24.09
C GLY A 291 -25.00 3.34 22.89
N ILE A 292 -23.92 3.73 22.23
CA ILE A 292 -23.33 3.03 21.09
C ILE A 292 -22.32 1.97 21.57
N ALA A 293 -22.57 0.72 21.18
CA ALA A 293 -21.71 -0.40 21.60
C ALA A 293 -20.37 -0.41 20.88
N TYR A 294 -19.32 -0.80 21.59
CA TYR A 294 -17.99 -1.10 21.06
C TYR A 294 -17.33 -2.25 21.84
N GLY A 295 -16.36 -2.92 21.24
CA GLY A 295 -15.63 -4.03 21.83
C GLY A 295 -14.38 -3.58 22.58
N VAL A 296 -13.64 -4.56 23.10
CA VAL A 296 -12.30 -4.35 23.67
C VAL A 296 -11.31 -4.12 22.52
N VAL A 297 -10.66 -2.96 22.50
CA VAL A 297 -9.68 -2.57 21.49
C VAL A 297 -8.33 -2.37 22.17
N PRO A 298 -7.38 -3.33 22.01
CA PRO A 298 -6.00 -3.13 22.44
C PRO A 298 -5.36 -1.96 21.68
N VAL A 299 -4.59 -1.15 22.38
CA VAL A 299 -3.92 0.03 21.83
C VAL A 299 -2.43 -0.21 21.74
N GLY A 300 -1.86 0.00 20.57
CA GLY A 300 -0.43 -0.15 20.31
C GLY A 300 0.21 1.13 19.76
N ALA A 301 1.52 1.21 19.87
CA ALA A 301 2.33 2.27 19.31
C ALA A 301 3.25 1.74 18.21
N MET A 302 3.39 2.52 17.14
CA MET A 302 4.40 2.26 16.13
C MET A 302 5.73 2.89 16.57
N ILE A 303 6.74 2.06 16.68
CA ILE A 303 8.12 2.47 17.00
C ILE A 303 8.83 2.73 15.67
N GLU A 304 8.85 3.98 15.29
CA GLU A 304 9.39 4.43 14.00
C GLU A 304 10.17 5.75 14.11
N ILE A 305 10.13 6.36 15.31
CA ILE A 305 10.97 7.51 15.65
C ILE A 305 12.11 7.04 16.56
N PRO A 306 13.37 7.42 16.34
CA PRO A 306 14.48 7.04 17.19
C PRO A 306 14.27 7.35 18.67
N ALA A 307 13.63 8.48 19.02
CA ALA A 307 13.27 8.83 20.38
C ALA A 307 12.36 7.79 21.02
N ALA A 308 11.37 7.25 20.30
CA ALA A 308 10.50 6.19 20.81
C ALA A 308 11.26 4.89 21.09
N ALA A 309 12.22 4.54 20.21
CA ALA A 309 13.07 3.37 20.42
C ALA A 309 13.95 3.51 21.67
N LEU A 310 14.52 4.70 21.91
CA LEU A 310 15.30 4.98 23.12
C LEU A 310 14.44 4.98 24.40
N MET A 311 13.17 5.34 24.29
CA MET A 311 12.22 5.39 25.42
C MET A 311 11.33 4.14 25.51
N LEU A 312 11.70 3.05 24.87
CA LEU A 312 10.91 1.82 24.79
C LEU A 312 10.35 1.33 26.15
N PRO A 313 11.12 1.33 27.27
CA PRO A 313 10.60 0.94 28.58
C PRO A 313 9.42 1.81 29.07
N THR A 314 9.34 3.05 28.60
CA THR A 314 8.23 3.95 28.89
C THR A 314 7.00 3.58 28.05
N PHE A 315 7.18 3.34 26.76
CA PHE A 315 6.09 2.94 25.86
C PHE A 315 5.41 1.64 26.34
N LEU A 316 6.19 0.67 26.80
CA LEU A 316 5.69 -0.62 27.33
C LEU A 316 4.79 -0.46 28.58
N LYS A 317 4.75 0.69 29.23
CA LYS A 317 3.84 0.97 30.37
C LYS A 317 2.46 1.42 29.93
N TYR A 318 2.33 1.90 28.70
CA TYR A 318 1.11 2.55 28.21
C TYR A 318 0.38 1.78 27.12
N PHE A 319 1.08 0.89 26.41
CA PHE A 319 0.55 0.21 25.23
C PHE A 319 0.51 -1.31 25.40
N ASP A 320 -0.53 -1.92 24.85
CA ASP A 320 -0.75 -3.37 24.91
C ASP A 320 0.17 -4.13 23.95
N PHE A 321 0.60 -3.48 22.87
CA PHE A 321 1.53 -4.04 21.89
C PHE A 321 2.33 -2.93 21.18
N LEU A 322 3.40 -3.34 20.51
CA LEU A 322 4.25 -2.45 19.72
C LEU A 322 4.37 -2.98 18.30
N SER A 323 4.52 -2.06 17.36
CA SER A 323 4.82 -2.33 15.96
C SER A 323 6.10 -1.60 15.55
N LEU A 324 6.96 -2.21 14.74
CA LEU A 324 8.17 -1.56 14.24
C LEU A 324 7.91 -0.99 12.84
N GLY A 325 7.91 0.33 12.71
CA GLY A 325 7.82 1.06 11.45
C GLY A 325 9.21 1.21 10.83
N THR A 326 9.74 0.13 10.26
CA THR A 326 11.15 0.04 9.85
C THR A 326 11.56 1.08 8.81
N ASN A 327 10.67 1.44 7.88
CA ASN A 327 10.98 2.42 6.84
C ASN A 327 11.29 3.80 7.41
N ASP A 328 10.39 4.29 8.27
CA ASP A 328 10.55 5.60 8.90
C ASP A 328 11.67 5.56 9.97
N LEU A 329 11.78 4.46 10.71
CA LEU A 329 12.87 4.31 11.69
C LEU A 329 14.25 4.34 11.03
N ILE A 330 14.43 3.69 9.89
CA ILE A 330 15.67 3.73 9.11
C ILE A 330 15.92 5.15 8.60
N GLN A 331 14.92 5.78 7.97
CA GLN A 331 15.01 7.14 7.43
C GLN A 331 15.47 8.14 8.48
N TYR A 332 14.83 8.15 9.64
CA TYR A 332 15.15 9.10 10.72
C TYR A 332 16.44 8.76 11.46
N THR A 333 16.77 7.48 11.60
CA THR A 333 18.00 7.05 12.28
C THR A 333 19.24 7.37 11.44
N LEU A 334 19.15 7.16 10.14
CA LEU A 334 20.27 7.42 9.21
C LEU A 334 20.26 8.84 8.65
N ALA A 335 19.21 9.64 8.93
CA ALA A 335 19.01 10.98 8.38
C ALA A 335 19.04 11.02 6.85
N ILE A 336 18.48 10.00 6.21
CA ILE A 336 18.34 9.90 4.75
C ILE A 336 16.88 10.13 4.34
N ASP A 337 16.68 10.63 3.14
CA ASP A 337 15.36 10.67 2.52
C ASP A 337 15.21 9.44 1.61
N ARG A 338 14.27 8.55 1.92
CA ARG A 338 14.03 7.35 1.11
C ARG A 338 13.51 7.65 -0.31
N ALA A 339 13.09 8.89 -0.57
CA ALA A 339 12.69 9.36 -1.89
C ALA A 339 13.87 9.96 -2.68
N ASP A 340 15.01 10.22 -2.04
CA ASP A 340 16.21 10.73 -2.67
C ASP A 340 17.03 9.56 -3.25
N GLU A 341 17.05 9.45 -4.57
CA GLU A 341 17.78 8.38 -5.28
C GLU A 341 19.31 8.55 -5.23
N SER A 342 19.80 9.65 -4.68
CA SER A 342 21.25 9.91 -4.60
C SER A 342 21.95 9.30 -3.37
N VAL A 343 21.16 8.80 -2.39
CA VAL A 343 21.63 8.23 -1.12
C VAL A 343 21.10 6.82 -0.85
#